data_7bbc5f2d822460da02642cbb25a484f3
#
_entry.id   7bbc5f2d822460da02642cbb25a484f3
#
_cell.length_a   1.000
_cell.length_b   1.000
_cell.length_c   1.000
_cell.angle_alpha   90.00
_cell.angle_beta   90.00
_cell.angle_gamma   90.00
#
_symmetry.space_group_name_H-M   'P 1'
#
loop_
_entity.id
_entity.type
_entity.pdbx_description
1 polymer ?
#
loop_
_entity_poly.entity_id
_entity_poly.type
_entity_poly.pdbx_seq_one_letter_code
_entity_poly.pdbx_strand_id
1 'polypeptide(L)'
;MNSLIRFCVLGALFVGSAALAADKPQPVQVYVGLHVIEMRQVDARTQSFYGDFYVWLRFNSNGLSEERIAQLSHIEPVNGKFESQDITDNKQAGEEHYICYRVTGTFFFIPELKKYPFDTQTLPVTLEFASLDSDEAVFVDDKISYARGSTPEVRWGLSPTLAIPDYTLKRVERSVFTADYPTNFGDPTKSKAGIAYSRFTLKVAFEREYWSYAFKILIPLLIILAMAYLVFFLPPAQLDTAASVAMTALLSCMAYNVAVSQNMPEIGYLVLSDKFFIATYVLLLLTLAQTFATFVLDSNGKTDSAKRLDKMSAIAFPLLVVGIFAFFLLGV
;
A
#
# COMPACT_ATOMS: atom_id res chain seq x y z
N MET A 1 -8.14 83.19 -42.98
CA MET A 1 -7.19 83.19 -44.07
C MET A 1 -6.30 81.95 -43.87
N ASN A 2 -6.64 81.01 -44.51
CA ASN A 2 -6.35 79.67 -44.94
C ASN A 2 -4.88 79.22 -44.81
N SER A 3 -4.63 78.11 -44.16
CA SER A 3 -3.51 77.28 -44.49
C SER A 3 -3.91 75.79 -44.27
N LEU A 4 -4.04 75.06 -45.37
CA LEU A 4 -4.24 73.65 -45.48
C LEU A 4 -2.91 72.96 -45.19
N ILE A 5 -2.89 72.09 -44.16
CA ILE A 5 -1.80 71.17 -43.93
C ILE A 5 -2.25 69.76 -44.42
N ARG A 6 -1.58 69.32 -45.48
CA ARG A 6 -1.70 67.96 -46.03
C ARG A 6 -1.01 66.98 -45.10
N PHE A 7 -1.74 66.01 -44.53
CA PHE A 7 -1.20 64.84 -43.84
C PHE A 7 -0.98 63.72 -44.87
N CYS A 8 0.25 63.41 -45.14
CA CYS A 8 0.64 62.17 -45.81
C CYS A 8 0.60 60.99 -44.79
N VAL A 9 -0.36 60.08 -44.98
CA VAL A 9 -0.41 58.80 -44.26
C VAL A 9 0.51 57.81 -44.97
N LEU A 10 1.69 57.51 -44.38
CA LEU A 10 2.50 56.41 -44.78
C LEU A 10 1.90 55.14 -44.14
N GLY A 11 1.25 54.31 -44.95
CA GLY A 11 0.82 52.99 -44.57
C GLY A 11 2.02 52.06 -44.51
N ALA A 12 2.49 51.75 -43.28
CA ALA A 12 3.44 50.68 -43.06
C ALA A 12 2.68 49.36 -43.12
N LEU A 13 2.88 48.58 -44.18
CA LEU A 13 2.49 47.19 -44.29
C LEU A 13 3.33 46.38 -43.30
N PHE A 14 2.74 46.06 -42.13
CA PHE A 14 3.27 45.01 -41.25
C PHE A 14 2.92 43.66 -41.86
N VAL A 15 3.85 43.08 -42.61
CA VAL A 15 3.81 41.67 -42.96
C VAL A 15 4.16 40.90 -41.69
N GLY A 16 3.14 40.51 -40.92
CA GLY A 16 3.29 39.60 -39.81
C GLY A 16 3.75 38.24 -40.33
N SER A 17 5.00 37.91 -40.13
CA SER A 17 5.47 36.52 -40.23
C SER A 17 4.71 35.69 -39.21
N ALA A 18 3.62 35.05 -39.58
CA ALA A 18 3.10 33.91 -38.84
C ALA A 18 4.19 32.83 -38.95
N ALA A 19 5.02 32.72 -37.91
CA ALA A 19 5.83 31.55 -37.70
C ALA A 19 4.84 30.39 -37.58
N LEU A 20 4.76 29.54 -38.63
CA LEU A 20 4.15 28.24 -38.51
C LEU A 20 4.88 27.55 -37.34
N ALA A 21 4.20 27.46 -36.20
CA ALA A 21 4.62 26.52 -35.16
C ALA A 21 4.65 25.15 -35.84
N ALA A 22 5.84 24.61 -36.04
CA ALA A 22 6.00 23.26 -36.54
C ALA A 22 5.16 22.38 -35.64
N ASP A 23 4.15 21.72 -36.20
CA ASP A 23 3.26 20.81 -35.49
C ASP A 23 4.16 19.72 -34.93
N LYS A 24 4.33 19.67 -33.59
CA LYS A 24 5.12 18.63 -32.96
C LYS A 24 4.48 17.29 -33.34
N PRO A 25 5.26 16.32 -33.82
CA PRO A 25 4.71 15.01 -34.12
C PRO A 25 3.95 14.50 -32.91
N GLN A 26 2.71 14.06 -33.12
CA GLN A 26 1.87 13.50 -32.06
C GLN A 26 2.55 12.24 -31.51
N PRO A 27 2.56 12.03 -30.17
CA PRO A 27 3.14 10.84 -29.57
C PRO A 27 2.43 9.58 -30.08
N VAL A 28 3.19 8.50 -30.28
CA VAL A 28 2.62 7.23 -30.68
C VAL A 28 1.79 6.67 -29.53
N GLN A 29 0.53 6.33 -29.81
CA GLN A 29 -0.35 5.68 -28.84
C GLN A 29 -0.06 4.19 -28.80
N VAL A 30 0.35 3.69 -27.64
CA VAL A 30 0.62 2.27 -27.37
C VAL A 30 -0.45 1.74 -26.44
N TYR A 31 -1.35 0.91 -26.97
CA TYR A 31 -2.36 0.22 -26.19
C TYR A 31 -1.69 -0.86 -25.36
N VAL A 32 -1.80 -0.76 -24.05
CA VAL A 32 -1.19 -1.68 -23.10
C VAL A 32 -2.27 -2.40 -22.29
N GLY A 33 -2.07 -3.70 -22.12
CA GLY A 33 -2.89 -4.50 -21.23
C GLY A 33 -2.03 -5.48 -20.44
N LEU A 34 -2.57 -5.94 -19.31
CA LEU A 34 -1.88 -6.81 -18.37
C LEU A 34 -2.83 -7.88 -17.85
N HIS A 35 -2.36 -9.14 -17.86
CA HIS A 35 -3.10 -10.27 -17.27
C HIS A 35 -2.24 -10.97 -16.23
N VAL A 36 -2.61 -10.81 -14.97
CA VAL A 36 -1.92 -11.42 -13.83
C VAL A 36 -2.25 -12.89 -13.73
N ILE A 37 -1.24 -13.74 -13.75
CA ILE A 37 -1.35 -15.18 -13.54
C ILE A 37 -1.25 -15.46 -12.04
N GLU A 38 -0.21 -14.92 -11.40
CA GLU A 38 0.11 -15.17 -10.00
C GLU A 38 0.66 -13.91 -9.31
N MET A 39 0.27 -13.72 -8.06
CA MET A 39 0.92 -12.83 -7.10
C MET A 39 1.17 -13.63 -5.83
N ARG A 40 2.39 -13.65 -5.35
CA ARG A 40 2.79 -14.45 -4.17
C ARG A 40 3.89 -13.76 -3.36
N GLN A 41 4.24 -14.35 -2.21
CA GLN A 41 5.31 -13.83 -1.34
C GLN A 41 5.08 -12.36 -0.98
N VAL A 42 3.82 -12.00 -0.68
CA VAL A 42 3.49 -10.64 -0.25
C VAL A 42 4.04 -10.46 1.16
N ASP A 43 5.12 -9.71 1.26
CA ASP A 43 5.82 -9.47 2.53
C ASP A 43 5.84 -7.97 2.83
N ALA A 44 5.13 -7.59 3.90
CA ALA A 44 5.08 -6.21 4.36
C ALA A 44 6.43 -5.75 4.92
N ARG A 45 7.26 -6.64 5.45
CA ARG A 45 8.57 -6.32 6.04
C ARG A 45 9.58 -5.92 4.98
N THR A 46 9.67 -6.69 3.89
CA THR A 46 10.52 -6.38 2.73
C THR A 46 9.85 -5.42 1.77
N GLN A 47 8.56 -5.08 2.01
CA GLN A 47 7.75 -4.20 1.17
C GLN A 47 7.71 -4.67 -0.28
N SER A 48 7.65 -5.99 -0.49
CA SER A 48 7.75 -6.60 -1.81
C SER A 48 6.77 -7.74 -2.01
N PHE A 49 6.51 -8.05 -3.28
CA PHE A 49 5.78 -9.23 -3.71
C PHE A 49 6.35 -9.73 -5.04
N TYR A 50 6.15 -11.02 -5.28
CA TYR A 50 6.47 -11.63 -6.58
C TYR A 50 5.25 -11.59 -7.48
N GLY A 51 5.45 -11.24 -8.78
CA GLY A 51 4.42 -11.24 -9.80
C GLY A 51 4.80 -12.06 -11.02
N ASP A 52 3.83 -12.78 -11.58
CA ASP A 52 3.89 -13.46 -12.87
C ASP A 52 2.68 -13.03 -13.70
N PHE A 53 2.90 -12.42 -14.85
CA PHE A 53 1.84 -11.86 -15.67
C PHE A 53 2.21 -11.78 -17.15
N TYR A 54 1.17 -11.75 -17.99
CA TYR A 54 1.32 -11.37 -19.39
C TYR A 54 1.13 -9.86 -19.51
N VAL A 55 1.98 -9.23 -20.34
CA VAL A 55 1.84 -7.84 -20.80
C VAL A 55 1.78 -7.86 -22.30
N TRP A 56 0.80 -7.22 -22.89
CA TRP A 56 0.77 -6.99 -24.31
C TRP A 56 0.79 -5.52 -24.66
N LEU A 57 1.43 -5.23 -25.78
CA LEU A 57 1.49 -3.91 -26.37
C LEU A 57 0.95 -4.00 -27.80
N ARG A 58 0.19 -3.00 -28.20
CA ARG A 58 -0.39 -2.90 -29.54
C ARG A 58 -0.36 -1.45 -30.01
N PHE A 59 0.20 -1.19 -31.17
CA PHE A 59 0.31 0.14 -31.73
C PHE A 59 0.33 0.13 -33.27
N ASN A 60 -0.01 1.26 -33.89
CA ASN A 60 0.13 1.43 -35.33
C ASN A 60 1.62 1.57 -35.67
N SER A 61 2.12 0.68 -36.51
CA SER A 61 3.52 0.62 -36.94
C SER A 61 3.74 1.16 -38.35
N ASN A 62 2.70 1.66 -39.02
CA ASN A 62 2.82 2.17 -40.38
C ASN A 62 3.80 3.36 -40.43
N GLY A 63 4.81 3.22 -41.29
CA GLY A 63 5.86 4.23 -41.48
C GLY A 63 6.91 4.30 -40.36
N LEU A 64 6.86 3.40 -39.37
CA LEU A 64 7.88 3.31 -38.32
C LEU A 64 9.08 2.45 -38.79
N SER A 65 10.27 2.85 -38.34
CA SER A 65 11.47 2.04 -38.49
C SER A 65 11.47 0.84 -37.52
N GLU A 66 12.22 -0.22 -37.85
CA GLU A 66 12.40 -1.37 -36.93
C GLU A 66 12.98 -0.96 -35.58
N GLU A 67 13.90 0.01 -35.59
CA GLU A 67 14.45 0.56 -34.35
C GLU A 67 13.36 1.23 -33.49
N ARG A 68 12.46 2.00 -34.11
CA ARG A 68 11.36 2.64 -33.41
C ARG A 68 10.34 1.65 -32.85
N ILE A 69 10.04 0.60 -33.60
CA ILE A 69 9.19 -0.52 -33.14
C ILE A 69 9.84 -1.20 -31.94
N ALA A 70 11.15 -1.45 -31.97
CA ALA A 70 11.88 -2.03 -30.85
C ALA A 70 11.82 -1.13 -29.60
N GLN A 71 11.99 0.19 -29.73
CA GLN A 71 11.87 1.14 -28.63
C GLN A 71 10.46 1.16 -28.03
N LEU A 72 9.40 1.17 -28.87
CA LEU A 72 8.00 1.14 -28.44
C LEU A 72 7.62 -0.18 -27.75
N SER A 73 8.35 -1.24 -28.04
CA SER A 73 8.16 -2.57 -27.45
C SER A 73 8.95 -2.75 -26.16
N HIS A 74 9.91 -1.87 -25.84
CA HIS A 74 10.77 -2.01 -24.68
C HIS A 74 10.19 -1.27 -23.47
N ILE A 75 9.71 -2.04 -22.48
CA ILE A 75 9.12 -1.56 -21.24
C ILE A 75 9.91 -2.01 -20.02
N GLU A 76 9.88 -1.21 -18.98
CA GLU A 76 10.54 -1.47 -17.71
C GLU A 76 9.59 -1.25 -16.53
N PRO A 77 9.79 -1.96 -15.39
CA PRO A 77 9.03 -1.72 -14.19
C PRO A 77 9.58 -0.52 -13.42
N VAL A 78 8.69 0.35 -12.97
CA VAL A 78 9.07 1.52 -12.15
C VAL A 78 9.24 1.14 -10.68
N ASN A 79 8.41 0.23 -10.19
CA ASN A 79 8.37 -0.14 -8.77
C ASN A 79 8.87 -1.57 -8.54
N GLY A 80 9.88 -2.01 -9.27
CA GLY A 80 10.37 -3.37 -9.13
C GLY A 80 11.48 -3.70 -10.10
N LYS A 81 11.68 -5.00 -10.29
CA LYS A 81 12.65 -5.54 -11.25
C LYS A 81 12.06 -6.76 -11.92
N PHE A 82 12.16 -6.81 -13.25
CA PHE A 82 11.91 -8.03 -14.00
C PHE A 82 13.05 -9.04 -13.78
N GLU A 83 12.69 -10.26 -13.43
CA GLU A 83 13.60 -11.41 -13.34
C GLU A 83 13.65 -12.13 -14.68
N SER A 84 12.50 -12.22 -15.40
CA SER A 84 12.43 -12.60 -16.81
C SER A 84 11.42 -11.74 -17.56
N GLN A 85 11.67 -11.57 -18.86
CA GLN A 85 10.76 -10.95 -19.81
C GLN A 85 10.88 -11.70 -21.14
N ASP A 86 10.02 -12.69 -21.32
CA ASP A 86 10.07 -13.60 -22.46
C ASP A 86 8.98 -13.24 -23.47
N ILE A 87 9.36 -13.07 -24.74
CA ILE A 87 8.39 -12.84 -25.82
C ILE A 87 7.60 -14.12 -26.05
N THR A 88 6.29 -14.08 -25.85
CA THR A 88 5.38 -15.19 -26.09
C THR A 88 4.70 -15.10 -27.46
N ASP A 89 4.49 -13.88 -27.94
CA ASP A 89 3.93 -13.64 -29.28
C ASP A 89 4.46 -12.31 -29.81
N ASN A 90 4.77 -12.26 -31.13
CA ASN A 90 5.20 -11.04 -31.82
C ASN A 90 4.73 -11.13 -33.26
N LYS A 91 3.80 -10.27 -33.66
CA LYS A 91 3.20 -10.32 -34.99
C LYS A 91 2.79 -8.96 -35.50
N GLN A 92 2.82 -8.85 -36.83
CA GLN A 92 2.25 -7.74 -37.55
C GLN A 92 0.87 -8.12 -38.10
N ALA A 93 -0.16 -7.35 -37.77
CA ALA A 93 -1.52 -7.55 -38.25
C ALA A 93 -1.99 -6.30 -39.03
N GLY A 94 -1.71 -6.29 -40.32
CA GLY A 94 -1.89 -5.11 -41.17
C GLY A 94 -0.96 -3.98 -40.73
N GLU A 95 -1.50 -2.84 -40.31
CA GLU A 95 -0.73 -1.70 -39.79
C GLU A 95 -0.46 -1.77 -38.29
N GLU A 96 -1.10 -2.71 -37.57
CA GLU A 96 -0.87 -2.90 -36.16
C GLU A 96 0.26 -3.87 -35.85
N HIS A 97 1.17 -3.43 -35.01
CA HIS A 97 2.17 -4.28 -34.36
C HIS A 97 1.66 -4.75 -33.02
N TYR A 98 1.72 -6.05 -32.78
CA TYR A 98 1.34 -6.68 -31.51
C TYR A 98 2.52 -7.46 -30.95
N ILE A 99 2.83 -7.21 -29.68
CA ILE A 99 3.83 -8.00 -28.95
C ILE A 99 3.30 -8.35 -27.58
N CYS A 100 3.52 -9.58 -27.16
CA CYS A 100 3.12 -10.08 -25.83
C CYS A 100 4.32 -10.69 -25.13
N TYR A 101 4.49 -10.30 -23.88
CA TYR A 101 5.52 -10.80 -22.98
C TYR A 101 4.90 -11.62 -21.86
N ARG A 102 5.55 -12.69 -21.43
CA ARG A 102 5.40 -13.22 -20.10
C ARG A 102 6.50 -12.65 -19.23
N VAL A 103 6.11 -12.02 -18.14
CA VAL A 103 7.01 -11.32 -17.23
C VAL A 103 6.91 -11.93 -15.87
N THR A 104 8.06 -12.22 -15.26
CA THR A 104 8.15 -12.54 -13.84
C THR A 104 9.08 -11.56 -13.16
N GLY A 105 8.82 -11.26 -11.88
CA GLY A 105 9.67 -10.31 -11.17
C GLY A 105 9.23 -10.01 -9.76
N THR A 106 10.08 -9.26 -9.09
CA THR A 106 9.82 -8.74 -7.74
C THR A 106 9.44 -7.27 -7.81
N PHE A 107 8.30 -6.94 -7.19
CA PHE A 107 7.74 -5.59 -7.19
C PHE A 107 7.65 -5.06 -5.77
N PHE A 108 7.79 -3.73 -5.62
CA PHE A 108 7.72 -3.06 -4.32
C PHE A 108 6.37 -2.37 -4.14
N PHE A 109 5.89 -2.36 -2.90
CA PHE A 109 4.70 -1.65 -2.49
C PHE A 109 4.91 -0.99 -1.13
N ILE A 110 4.06 -0.02 -0.79
CA ILE A 110 4.07 0.61 0.53
C ILE A 110 2.93 0.00 1.34
N PRO A 111 3.24 -0.82 2.37
CA PRO A 111 2.19 -1.45 3.16
C PRO A 111 1.47 -0.43 4.03
N GLU A 112 0.14 -0.48 4.03
CA GLU A 112 -0.70 0.32 4.91
C GLU A 112 -1.14 -0.52 6.11
N LEU A 113 -0.47 -0.33 7.26
CA LEU A 113 -0.62 -1.17 8.45
C LEU A 113 -1.34 -0.47 9.61
N LYS A 114 -1.86 0.76 9.45
CA LYS A 114 -2.53 1.51 10.53
C LYS A 114 -3.63 0.72 11.24
N LYS A 115 -4.38 -0.07 10.48
CA LYS A 115 -5.48 -0.89 10.96
C LYS A 115 -5.11 -2.37 11.16
N TYR A 116 -3.83 -2.73 11.11
CA TYR A 116 -3.41 -4.13 11.26
C TYR A 116 -3.99 -4.76 12.54
N PRO A 117 -4.61 -5.95 12.44
CA PRO A 117 -4.69 -6.87 11.29
C PRO A 117 -5.88 -6.68 10.34
N PHE A 118 -6.65 -5.61 10.43
CA PHE A 118 -7.83 -5.29 9.61
C PHE A 118 -7.46 -4.41 8.41
N ASP A 119 -6.34 -4.71 7.76
CA ASP A 119 -5.73 -3.89 6.72
C ASP A 119 -6.10 -4.38 5.31
N THR A 120 -6.05 -3.44 4.36
CA THR A 120 -6.13 -3.71 2.93
C THR A 120 -4.78 -3.35 2.31
N GLN A 121 -4.17 -4.27 1.57
CA GLN A 121 -2.92 -4.05 0.88
C GLN A 121 -3.17 -3.81 -0.61
N THR A 122 -2.49 -2.83 -1.17
CA THR A 122 -2.55 -2.53 -2.61
C THR A 122 -1.21 -2.88 -3.24
N LEU A 123 -1.23 -3.81 -4.19
CA LEU A 123 -0.07 -4.31 -4.90
C LEU A 123 -0.03 -3.66 -6.30
N PRO A 124 0.83 -2.66 -6.53
CA PRO A 124 0.95 -1.99 -7.82
C PRO A 124 1.95 -2.73 -8.72
N VAL A 125 1.65 -2.77 -10.03
CA VAL A 125 2.61 -3.05 -11.09
C VAL A 125 2.61 -1.82 -11.99
N THR A 126 3.70 -1.06 -12.00
CA THR A 126 3.84 0.17 -12.77
C THR A 126 4.88 -0.01 -13.85
N LEU A 127 4.47 0.23 -15.09
CA LEU A 127 5.29 0.10 -16.29
C LEU A 127 5.55 1.48 -16.91
N GLU A 128 6.73 1.63 -17.50
CA GLU A 128 7.19 2.82 -18.22
C GLU A 128 7.94 2.38 -19.48
N PHE A 129 8.05 3.23 -20.49
CA PHE A 129 8.96 2.97 -21.60
C PHE A 129 10.40 3.17 -21.14
N ALA A 130 11.29 2.27 -21.55
CA ALA A 130 12.69 2.32 -21.14
C ALA A 130 13.45 3.54 -21.71
N SER A 131 13.04 4.05 -22.87
CA SER A 131 13.81 5.09 -23.58
C SER A 131 12.97 6.21 -24.19
N LEU A 132 11.63 6.11 -24.17
CA LEU A 132 10.74 7.07 -24.83
C LEU A 132 10.03 7.94 -23.84
N ASP A 133 10.11 9.25 -24.02
CA ASP A 133 9.36 10.21 -23.23
C ASP A 133 7.90 10.38 -23.70
N SER A 134 7.10 11.13 -22.94
CA SER A 134 5.67 11.32 -23.23
C SER A 134 5.40 12.19 -24.48
N ASP A 135 6.38 12.93 -24.99
CA ASP A 135 6.29 13.64 -26.27
C ASP A 135 6.45 12.65 -27.46
N GLU A 136 7.04 11.45 -27.21
CA GLU A 136 7.36 10.44 -28.21
C GLU A 136 6.40 9.25 -28.20
N ALA A 137 5.98 8.79 -27.00
CA ALA A 137 5.05 7.65 -26.86
C ALA A 137 4.18 7.80 -25.60
N VAL A 138 2.92 7.39 -25.71
CA VAL A 138 1.99 7.37 -24.58
C VAL A 138 1.26 6.04 -24.48
N PHE A 139 1.13 5.54 -23.27
CA PHE A 139 0.28 4.38 -23.02
C PHE A 139 -1.19 4.73 -23.10
N VAL A 140 -1.98 3.78 -23.56
CA VAL A 140 -3.45 3.81 -23.54
C VAL A 140 -3.93 2.49 -22.95
N ASP A 141 -4.84 2.51 -21.97
CA ASP A 141 -5.41 1.28 -21.39
C ASP A 141 -6.22 0.53 -22.46
N ASP A 142 -5.81 -0.70 -22.79
CA ASP A 142 -6.47 -1.52 -23.80
C ASP A 142 -7.73 -2.21 -23.22
N LYS A 143 -8.75 -1.41 -22.95
CA LYS A 143 -10.02 -1.89 -22.37
C LYS A 143 -10.78 -2.86 -23.26
N ILE A 144 -10.53 -2.83 -24.57
CA ILE A 144 -11.26 -3.61 -25.56
C ILE A 144 -10.86 -5.08 -25.52
N SER A 145 -9.61 -5.36 -25.17
CA SER A 145 -9.05 -6.73 -25.15
C SER A 145 -9.50 -7.56 -23.96
N TYR A 146 -10.21 -6.97 -22.97
CA TYR A 146 -10.76 -7.72 -21.85
C TYR A 146 -12.17 -8.23 -22.17
N ALA A 147 -12.42 -9.52 -21.91
CA ALA A 147 -13.72 -10.13 -22.11
C ALA A 147 -14.79 -9.48 -21.20
N ARG A 148 -15.87 -8.99 -21.84
CA ARG A 148 -17.02 -8.44 -21.14
C ARG A 148 -18.08 -9.53 -20.94
N GLY A 149 -18.63 -9.66 -19.75
CA GLY A 149 -19.86 -10.41 -19.49
C GLY A 149 -19.72 -11.78 -18.84
N SER A 150 -18.55 -12.41 -18.76
CA SER A 150 -18.37 -13.73 -18.12
C SER A 150 -17.67 -13.65 -16.74
N THR A 151 -17.03 -12.54 -16.42
CA THR A 151 -16.40 -12.32 -15.12
C THR A 151 -16.74 -10.92 -14.60
N PRO A 152 -16.90 -10.73 -13.27
CA PRO A 152 -17.07 -9.41 -12.71
C PRO A 152 -15.93 -8.47 -13.12
N GLU A 153 -16.24 -7.20 -13.35
CA GLU A 153 -15.25 -6.16 -13.73
C GLU A 153 -14.04 -6.11 -12.79
N VAL A 154 -14.27 -6.44 -11.52
CA VAL A 154 -13.25 -6.53 -10.48
C VAL A 154 -12.15 -7.56 -10.78
N ARG A 155 -12.36 -8.49 -11.71
CA ARG A 155 -11.38 -9.52 -12.10
C ARG A 155 -10.79 -9.33 -13.50
N TRP A 156 -11.12 -8.25 -14.20
CA TRP A 156 -10.54 -8.00 -15.52
C TRP A 156 -9.03 -7.81 -15.46
N GLY A 157 -8.32 -8.64 -16.20
CA GLY A 157 -6.86 -8.70 -16.17
C GLY A 157 -6.28 -9.56 -15.06
N LEU A 158 -7.10 -10.39 -14.38
CA LEU A 158 -6.62 -11.36 -13.40
C LEU A 158 -7.02 -12.79 -13.80
N SER A 159 -6.15 -13.74 -13.52
CA SER A 159 -6.48 -15.17 -13.62
C SER A 159 -7.65 -15.50 -12.69
N PRO A 160 -8.62 -16.34 -13.13
CA PRO A 160 -9.66 -16.87 -12.25
C PRO A 160 -9.12 -17.62 -11.03
N THR A 161 -7.92 -18.20 -11.17
CA THR A 161 -7.24 -18.97 -10.13
C THR A 161 -6.35 -18.12 -9.23
N LEU A 162 -6.25 -16.82 -9.47
CA LEU A 162 -5.45 -15.93 -8.62
C LEU A 162 -6.01 -15.92 -7.21
N ALA A 163 -5.20 -16.40 -6.27
CA ALA A 163 -5.45 -16.38 -4.84
C ALA A 163 -4.14 -16.11 -4.11
N ILE A 164 -4.21 -15.25 -3.11
CA ILE A 164 -3.11 -15.04 -2.16
C ILE A 164 -3.58 -15.58 -0.83
N PRO A 165 -2.85 -16.53 -0.19
CA PRO A 165 -3.21 -17.03 1.13
C PRO A 165 -3.45 -15.88 2.12
N ASP A 166 -4.47 -16.01 2.96
CA ASP A 166 -4.85 -15.03 3.97
C ASP A 166 -5.36 -13.68 3.45
N TYR A 167 -5.65 -13.56 2.13
CA TYR A 167 -6.18 -12.34 1.53
C TYR A 167 -7.34 -12.63 0.57
N THR A 168 -8.33 -11.76 0.59
CA THR A 168 -9.45 -11.75 -0.35
C THR A 168 -9.30 -10.60 -1.34
N LEU A 169 -9.49 -10.87 -2.63
CA LEU A 169 -9.46 -9.84 -3.67
C LEU A 169 -10.61 -8.85 -3.47
N LYS A 170 -10.29 -7.57 -3.37
CA LYS A 170 -11.26 -6.48 -3.18
C LYS A 170 -11.56 -5.74 -4.48
N ARG A 171 -10.54 -5.28 -5.18
CA ARG A 171 -10.69 -4.52 -6.43
C ARG A 171 -9.42 -4.53 -7.27
N VAL A 172 -9.60 -4.22 -8.55
CA VAL A 172 -8.52 -3.97 -9.51
C VAL A 172 -8.75 -2.60 -10.13
N GLU A 173 -7.70 -1.82 -10.21
CA GLU A 173 -7.70 -0.50 -10.84
C GLU A 173 -6.58 -0.44 -11.87
N ARG A 174 -6.87 0.13 -13.04
CA ARG A 174 -5.89 0.44 -14.07
C ARG A 174 -5.91 1.94 -14.32
N SER A 175 -4.74 2.50 -14.44
CA SER A 175 -4.59 3.94 -14.71
C SER A 175 -3.40 4.18 -15.62
N VAL A 176 -3.56 5.18 -16.48
CA VAL A 176 -2.48 5.75 -17.27
C VAL A 176 -2.30 7.19 -16.83
N PHE A 177 -1.08 7.60 -16.62
CA PHE A 177 -0.75 8.96 -16.25
C PHE A 177 0.68 9.31 -16.71
N THR A 178 0.97 10.59 -16.77
CA THR A 178 2.30 11.10 -17.06
C THR A 178 3.03 11.40 -15.75
N ALA A 179 4.27 10.92 -15.63
CA ALA A 179 5.14 11.18 -14.49
C ALA A 179 6.25 12.14 -14.89
N ASP A 180 6.34 13.26 -14.20
CA ASP A 180 7.37 14.26 -14.43
C ASP A 180 8.62 13.97 -13.61
N TYR A 181 9.76 13.92 -14.28
CA TYR A 181 11.07 13.84 -13.64
C TYR A 181 11.75 15.23 -13.71
N PRO A 182 12.24 15.78 -12.59
CA PRO A 182 12.91 17.08 -12.56
C PRO A 182 14.36 17.00 -13.07
N THR A 183 14.65 16.10 -14.00
CA THR A 183 15.96 15.87 -14.58
C THR A 183 15.81 15.36 -16.01
N ASN A 184 16.82 15.61 -16.85
CA ASN A 184 16.96 14.99 -18.17
C ASN A 184 17.90 13.77 -18.14
N PHE A 185 18.24 13.26 -16.97
CA PHE A 185 19.18 12.15 -16.75
C PHE A 185 20.57 12.35 -17.39
N GLY A 186 20.94 13.61 -17.69
CA GLY A 186 22.20 13.95 -18.35
C GLY A 186 22.19 13.72 -19.86
N ASP A 187 21.04 13.47 -20.49
CA ASP A 187 20.93 13.29 -21.93
C ASP A 187 21.19 14.65 -22.65
N PRO A 188 22.29 14.75 -23.42
CA PRO A 188 22.63 15.99 -24.12
C PRO A 188 21.67 16.34 -25.28
N THR A 189 20.87 15.38 -25.73
CA THR A 189 19.87 15.57 -26.81
C THR A 189 18.59 16.24 -26.30
N LYS A 190 18.32 16.16 -25.00
CA LYS A 190 17.13 16.76 -24.37
C LYS A 190 17.46 18.18 -23.88
N SER A 191 16.88 19.16 -24.53
CA SER A 191 17.15 20.59 -24.24
C SER A 191 16.47 21.12 -22.97
N LYS A 192 15.53 20.38 -22.41
CA LYS A 192 14.78 20.75 -21.20
C LYS A 192 15.36 20.07 -19.95
N ALA A 193 15.33 20.79 -18.82
CA ALA A 193 15.78 20.28 -17.51
C ALA A 193 14.80 19.30 -16.85
N GLY A 194 13.77 18.82 -17.54
CA GLY A 194 12.82 17.85 -17.04
C GLY A 194 12.25 17.05 -18.19
N ILE A 195 11.99 15.78 -17.93
CA ILE A 195 11.40 14.83 -18.88
C ILE A 195 10.17 14.20 -18.25
N ALA A 196 9.12 14.03 -19.04
CA ALA A 196 7.90 13.37 -18.62
C ALA A 196 7.78 12.01 -19.32
N TYR A 197 7.41 10.96 -18.57
CA TYR A 197 7.22 9.62 -19.11
C TYR A 197 5.78 9.16 -18.92
N SER A 198 5.25 8.46 -19.92
CA SER A 198 3.94 7.84 -19.79
C SER A 198 4.03 6.56 -18.96
N ARG A 199 3.16 6.42 -17.95
CA ARG A 199 3.08 5.27 -17.06
C ARG A 199 1.75 4.56 -17.16
N PHE A 200 1.79 3.25 -17.19
CA PHE A 200 0.65 2.39 -16.96
C PHE A 200 0.79 1.73 -15.60
N THR A 201 -0.26 1.79 -14.78
CA THR A 201 -0.27 1.13 -13.46
C THR A 201 -1.50 0.25 -13.32
N LEU A 202 -1.26 -1.02 -13.00
CA LEU A 202 -2.26 -1.94 -12.47
C LEU A 202 -2.13 -1.97 -10.95
N LYS A 203 -3.21 -1.71 -10.22
CA LYS A 203 -3.30 -1.83 -8.76
C LYS A 203 -4.28 -2.94 -8.41
N VAL A 204 -3.82 -3.92 -7.66
CA VAL A 204 -4.68 -5.00 -7.16
C VAL A 204 -4.77 -4.84 -5.64
N ALA A 205 -5.98 -4.57 -5.15
CA ALA A 205 -6.24 -4.41 -3.73
C ALA A 205 -6.77 -5.71 -3.13
N PHE A 206 -6.11 -6.14 -2.06
CA PHE A 206 -6.44 -7.33 -1.30
C PHE A 206 -6.75 -6.95 0.15
N GLU A 207 -7.86 -7.45 0.67
CA GLU A 207 -8.25 -7.31 2.07
C GLU A 207 -7.78 -8.54 2.84
N ARG A 208 -7.12 -8.34 3.99
CA ARG A 208 -6.64 -9.45 4.83
C ARG A 208 -7.80 -10.19 5.47
N GLU A 209 -7.73 -11.52 5.49
CA GLU A 209 -8.64 -12.37 6.27
C GLU A 209 -8.29 -12.28 7.75
N TYR A 210 -8.79 -11.25 8.41
CA TYR A 210 -8.36 -10.79 9.73
C TYR A 210 -8.72 -11.71 10.89
N TRP A 211 -9.72 -12.59 10.75
CA TRP A 211 -10.16 -13.41 11.88
C TRP A 211 -9.05 -14.26 12.49
N SER A 212 -8.29 -14.98 11.65
CA SER A 212 -7.15 -15.77 12.11
C SER A 212 -6.09 -14.93 12.83
N TYR A 213 -5.77 -13.76 12.28
CA TYR A 213 -4.77 -12.86 12.85
C TYR A 213 -5.29 -12.16 14.11
N ALA A 214 -6.54 -11.71 14.10
CA ALA A 214 -7.16 -11.11 15.28
C ALA A 214 -7.17 -12.07 16.47
N PHE A 215 -7.59 -13.32 16.26
CA PHE A 215 -7.57 -14.33 17.32
C PHE A 215 -6.15 -14.67 17.78
N LYS A 216 -5.18 -14.79 16.88
CA LYS A 216 -3.78 -15.01 17.23
C LYS A 216 -3.22 -13.89 18.12
N ILE A 217 -3.67 -12.64 17.97
CA ILE A 217 -3.21 -11.50 18.77
C ILE A 217 -4.02 -11.37 20.06
N LEU A 218 -5.36 -11.41 19.96
CA LEU A 218 -6.23 -11.11 21.08
C LEU A 218 -6.28 -12.21 22.14
N ILE A 219 -6.29 -13.50 21.72
CA ILE A 219 -6.40 -14.61 22.67
C ILE A 219 -5.23 -14.64 23.67
N PRO A 220 -3.94 -14.58 23.28
CA PRO A 220 -2.85 -14.53 24.25
C PRO A 220 -2.93 -13.31 25.18
N LEU A 221 -3.30 -12.13 24.66
CA LEU A 221 -3.50 -10.93 25.49
C LEU A 221 -4.60 -11.13 26.53
N LEU A 222 -5.73 -11.71 26.14
CA LEU A 222 -6.83 -12.01 27.06
C LEU A 222 -6.42 -13.03 28.13
N ILE A 223 -5.61 -14.04 27.78
CA ILE A 223 -5.06 -15.02 28.76
C ILE A 223 -4.15 -14.31 29.76
N ILE A 224 -3.25 -13.43 29.30
CA ILE A 224 -2.37 -12.65 30.16
C ILE A 224 -3.18 -11.74 31.10
N LEU A 225 -4.21 -11.07 30.59
CA LEU A 225 -5.12 -10.25 31.40
C LEU A 225 -5.93 -11.11 32.38
N ALA A 226 -6.36 -12.30 31.98
CA ALA A 226 -7.04 -13.24 32.89
C ALA A 226 -6.13 -13.70 34.03
N MET A 227 -4.84 -13.97 33.75
CA MET A 227 -3.85 -14.27 34.81
C MET A 227 -3.71 -13.10 35.79
N ALA A 228 -3.59 -11.87 35.29
CA ALA A 228 -3.52 -10.69 36.13
C ALA A 228 -4.82 -10.47 36.93
N TYR A 229 -5.97 -10.81 36.37
CA TYR A 229 -7.27 -10.71 37.04
C TYR A 229 -7.36 -11.61 38.27
N LEU A 230 -6.71 -12.78 38.29
CA LEU A 230 -6.71 -13.70 39.42
C LEU A 230 -6.07 -13.08 40.68
N VAL A 231 -5.23 -12.07 40.53
CA VAL A 231 -4.57 -11.37 41.63
C VAL A 231 -5.58 -10.74 42.60
N PHE A 232 -6.72 -10.25 42.09
CA PHE A 232 -7.77 -9.62 42.93
C PHE A 232 -8.49 -10.58 43.89
N PHE A 233 -8.27 -11.88 43.71
CA PHE A 233 -8.85 -12.92 44.58
C PHE A 233 -7.87 -13.43 45.65
N LEU A 234 -6.61 -12.99 45.61
CA LEU A 234 -5.60 -13.36 46.59
C LEU A 234 -5.81 -12.54 47.89
N PRO A 235 -5.53 -13.12 49.06
CA PRO A 235 -5.55 -12.36 50.32
C PRO A 235 -4.55 -11.19 50.27
N PRO A 236 -4.91 -10.01 50.78
CA PRO A 236 -4.04 -8.82 50.75
C PRO A 236 -2.66 -9.02 51.42
N ALA A 237 -2.55 -9.94 52.36
CA ALA A 237 -1.30 -10.31 53.02
C ALA A 237 -0.31 -11.06 52.09
N GLN A 238 -0.76 -11.60 50.94
CA GLN A 238 0.08 -12.36 50.00
C GLN A 238 0.69 -11.50 48.91
N LEU A 239 1.31 -10.37 49.30
CA LEU A 239 1.90 -9.42 48.37
C LEU A 239 2.91 -10.08 47.41
N ASP A 240 3.80 -10.93 47.90
CA ASP A 240 4.85 -11.58 47.11
C ASP A 240 4.27 -12.43 45.97
N THR A 241 3.22 -13.19 46.27
CA THR A 241 2.54 -14.04 45.25
C THR A 241 1.80 -13.13 44.24
N ALA A 242 1.05 -12.16 44.70
CA ALA A 242 0.28 -11.27 43.85
C ALA A 242 1.18 -10.42 42.93
N ALA A 243 2.26 -9.85 43.49
CA ALA A 243 3.23 -9.09 42.72
C ALA A 243 3.97 -9.97 41.70
N SER A 244 4.36 -11.21 42.07
CA SER A 244 5.02 -12.14 41.17
C SER A 244 4.13 -12.49 39.97
N VAL A 245 2.82 -12.73 40.17
CA VAL A 245 1.88 -13.02 39.09
C VAL A 245 1.73 -11.81 38.18
N ALA A 246 1.54 -10.59 38.76
CA ALA A 246 1.38 -9.37 37.98
C ALA A 246 2.65 -9.04 37.15
N MET A 247 3.84 -9.20 37.74
CA MET A 247 5.12 -9.01 37.04
C MET A 247 5.33 -10.05 35.94
N THR A 248 5.00 -11.33 36.19
CA THR A 248 5.07 -12.39 35.18
C THR A 248 4.13 -12.08 34.01
N ALA A 249 2.91 -11.63 34.29
CA ALA A 249 1.98 -11.21 33.23
C ALA A 249 2.53 -10.05 32.39
N LEU A 250 3.15 -9.05 33.04
CA LEU A 250 3.77 -7.92 32.36
C LEU A 250 4.94 -8.37 31.45
N LEU A 251 5.84 -9.20 31.98
CA LEU A 251 6.97 -9.74 31.19
C LEU A 251 6.48 -10.61 30.02
N SER A 252 5.46 -11.43 30.25
CA SER A 252 4.86 -12.25 29.17
C SER A 252 4.24 -11.36 28.07
N CYS A 253 3.58 -10.29 28.47
CA CYS A 253 3.01 -9.33 27.51
C CYS A 253 4.11 -8.62 26.69
N MET A 254 5.22 -8.21 27.33
CA MET A 254 6.37 -7.61 26.64
C MET A 254 7.01 -8.60 25.65
N ALA A 255 7.27 -9.82 26.07
CA ALA A 255 7.84 -10.85 25.20
C ALA A 255 6.94 -11.16 24.01
N TYR A 256 5.62 -11.20 24.24
CA TYR A 256 4.66 -11.45 23.20
C TYR A 256 4.58 -10.26 22.20
N ASN A 257 4.62 -9.02 22.68
CA ASN A 257 4.70 -7.85 21.80
C ASN A 257 5.92 -7.90 20.87
N VAL A 258 7.10 -8.22 21.42
CA VAL A 258 8.33 -8.38 20.61
C VAL A 258 8.13 -9.45 19.53
N ALA A 259 7.55 -10.59 19.87
CA ALA A 259 7.31 -11.68 18.92
C ALA A 259 6.34 -11.27 17.78
N VAL A 260 5.31 -10.49 18.09
CA VAL A 260 4.37 -9.97 17.08
C VAL A 260 5.05 -8.91 16.20
N SER A 261 5.83 -8.01 16.79
CA SER A 261 6.50 -6.91 16.07
C SER A 261 7.58 -7.39 15.09
N GLN A 262 8.20 -8.56 15.33
CA GLN A 262 9.23 -9.13 14.43
C GLN A 262 8.72 -9.40 13.00
N ASN A 263 7.43 -9.58 12.82
CA ASN A 263 6.81 -9.83 11.51
C ASN A 263 6.35 -8.56 10.79
N MET A 264 6.65 -7.38 11.35
CA MET A 264 6.26 -6.09 10.77
C MET A 264 7.49 -5.30 10.32
N PRO A 265 7.34 -4.43 9.30
CA PRO A 265 8.39 -3.46 8.98
C PRO A 265 8.55 -2.43 10.11
N GLU A 266 9.70 -1.76 10.15
CA GLU A 266 9.88 -0.60 11.01
C GLU A 266 9.07 0.57 10.44
N ILE A 267 8.03 0.97 11.14
CA ILE A 267 7.12 2.05 10.74
C ILE A 267 7.10 3.16 11.80
N GLY A 268 6.99 4.40 11.36
CA GLY A 268 6.99 5.59 12.23
C GLY A 268 5.64 5.92 12.88
N TYR A 269 4.69 5.01 12.89
CA TYR A 269 3.36 5.22 13.49
C TYR A 269 2.86 3.99 14.23
N LEU A 270 1.96 4.19 15.22
CA LEU A 270 1.36 3.09 15.97
C LEU A 270 0.30 2.38 15.12
N VAL A 271 0.40 1.07 15.03
CA VAL A 271 -0.64 0.22 14.44
C VAL A 271 -1.71 -0.11 15.48
N LEU A 272 -2.83 -0.66 15.03
CA LEU A 272 -3.92 -1.00 15.95
C LEU A 272 -3.49 -2.05 16.99
N SER A 273 -2.71 -3.05 16.60
CA SER A 273 -2.16 -4.05 17.54
C SER A 273 -1.31 -3.42 18.65
N ASP A 274 -0.51 -2.39 18.34
CA ASP A 274 0.28 -1.69 19.36
C ASP A 274 -0.60 -1.03 20.42
N LYS A 275 -1.73 -0.48 20.00
CA LYS A 275 -2.70 0.13 20.93
C LYS A 275 -3.26 -0.90 21.92
N PHE A 276 -3.52 -2.14 21.48
CA PHE A 276 -3.92 -3.23 22.36
C PHE A 276 -2.82 -3.59 23.35
N PHE A 277 -1.55 -3.67 22.91
CA PHE A 277 -0.43 -3.94 23.80
C PHE A 277 -0.23 -2.81 24.83
N ILE A 278 -0.26 -1.55 24.39
CA ILE A 278 -0.13 -0.40 25.29
C ILE A 278 -1.25 -0.39 26.34
N ALA A 279 -2.50 -0.61 25.92
CA ALA A 279 -3.62 -0.69 26.85
C ALA A 279 -3.45 -1.84 27.84
N THR A 280 -2.98 -3.00 27.39
CA THR A 280 -2.68 -4.16 28.25
C THR A 280 -1.59 -3.82 29.27
N TYR A 281 -0.49 -3.15 28.86
CA TYR A 281 0.56 -2.69 29.78
C TYR A 281 0.01 -1.78 30.88
N VAL A 282 -0.84 -0.81 30.50
CA VAL A 282 -1.47 0.10 31.47
C VAL A 282 -2.36 -0.66 32.43
N LEU A 283 -3.16 -1.62 31.98
CA LEU A 283 -4.00 -2.44 32.83
C LEU A 283 -3.17 -3.31 33.78
N LEU A 284 -2.09 -3.92 33.35
CA LEU A 284 -1.17 -4.71 34.17
C LEU A 284 -0.46 -3.85 35.22
N LEU A 285 -0.02 -2.64 34.84
CA LEU A 285 0.57 -1.69 35.77
C LEU A 285 -0.45 -1.24 36.83
N LEU A 286 -1.69 -0.99 36.45
CA LEU A 286 -2.76 -0.66 37.40
C LEU A 286 -3.06 -1.82 38.34
N THR A 287 -3.03 -3.06 37.87
CA THR A 287 -3.16 -4.27 38.72
C THR A 287 -2.06 -4.32 39.75
N LEU A 288 -0.80 -4.10 39.35
CA LEU A 288 0.34 -4.08 40.26
C LEU A 288 0.21 -2.95 41.32
N ALA A 289 -0.12 -1.74 40.84
CA ALA A 289 -0.32 -0.60 41.74
C ALA A 289 -1.45 -0.83 42.78
N GLN A 290 -2.54 -1.44 42.33
CA GLN A 290 -3.67 -1.80 43.21
C GLN A 290 -3.24 -2.87 44.22
N THR A 291 -2.44 -3.87 43.83
CA THR A 291 -1.90 -4.90 44.73
C THR A 291 -1.09 -4.26 45.88
N PHE A 292 -0.22 -3.31 45.55
CA PHE A 292 0.52 -2.55 46.57
C PHE A 292 -0.40 -1.72 47.47
N ALA A 293 -1.42 -1.06 46.91
CA ALA A 293 -2.35 -0.26 47.68
C ALA A 293 -3.16 -1.09 48.67
N THR A 294 -3.64 -2.28 48.27
CA THR A 294 -4.36 -3.18 49.19
C THR A 294 -3.47 -3.74 50.29
N PHE A 295 -2.22 -4.10 49.95
CA PHE A 295 -1.26 -4.51 50.96
C PHE A 295 -0.99 -3.42 52.01
N VAL A 296 -0.75 -2.17 51.57
CA VAL A 296 -0.54 -1.02 52.48
C VAL A 296 -1.76 -0.74 53.36
N LEU A 297 -2.96 -0.86 52.80
CA LEU A 297 -4.19 -0.71 53.59
C LEU A 297 -4.32 -1.80 54.63
N ASP A 298 -4.06 -3.03 54.30
CA ASP A 298 -4.14 -4.17 55.21
C ASP A 298 -3.08 -4.09 56.34
N SER A 299 -1.84 -3.74 55.97
CA SER A 299 -0.72 -3.57 56.93
C SER A 299 -0.97 -2.42 57.92
N ASN A 300 -1.76 -1.41 57.54
CA ASN A 300 -2.18 -0.31 58.39
C ASN A 300 -3.45 -0.64 59.20
N GLY A 301 -3.88 -1.90 59.26
CA GLY A 301 -5.05 -2.34 60.01
C GLY A 301 -6.40 -1.99 59.37
N LYS A 302 -6.42 -1.50 58.12
CA LYS A 302 -7.64 -1.15 57.37
C LYS A 302 -8.09 -2.31 56.46
N THR A 303 -8.14 -3.52 56.97
CA THR A 303 -8.45 -4.75 56.23
C THR A 303 -9.78 -4.69 55.48
N ASP A 304 -10.82 -4.05 56.06
CA ASP A 304 -12.11 -3.90 55.38
C ASP A 304 -12.01 -2.97 54.15
N SER A 305 -11.17 -1.93 54.23
CA SER A 305 -10.93 -1.05 53.07
C SER A 305 -10.12 -1.75 51.97
N ALA A 306 -9.14 -2.58 52.34
CA ALA A 306 -8.38 -3.41 51.41
C ALA A 306 -9.31 -4.38 50.65
N LYS A 307 -10.15 -5.12 51.36
CA LYS A 307 -11.14 -6.04 50.74
C LYS A 307 -12.17 -5.33 49.85
N ARG A 308 -12.58 -4.10 50.23
CA ARG A 308 -13.48 -3.28 49.38
C ARG A 308 -12.76 -2.88 48.08
N LEU A 309 -11.50 -2.47 48.17
CA LEU A 309 -10.69 -2.11 46.97
C LEU A 309 -10.53 -3.29 46.03
N ASP A 310 -10.18 -4.49 46.55
CA ASP A 310 -10.09 -5.71 45.75
C ASP A 310 -11.42 -6.03 45.06
N LYS A 311 -12.54 -5.98 45.80
CA LYS A 311 -13.86 -6.25 45.22
C LYS A 311 -14.25 -5.24 44.15
N MET A 312 -13.94 -3.96 44.36
CA MET A 312 -14.19 -2.92 43.32
C MET A 312 -13.33 -3.13 42.11
N SER A 313 -12.05 -3.43 42.29
CA SER A 313 -11.10 -3.74 41.18
C SER A 313 -11.50 -4.99 40.43
N ALA A 314 -11.94 -6.04 41.10
CA ALA A 314 -12.44 -7.26 40.48
C ALA A 314 -13.67 -7.04 39.57
N ILE A 315 -14.49 -6.01 39.88
CA ILE A 315 -15.62 -5.63 39.00
C ILE A 315 -15.18 -4.65 37.93
N ALA A 316 -14.35 -3.66 38.28
CA ALA A 316 -13.93 -2.61 37.35
C ALA A 316 -12.99 -3.13 36.24
N PHE A 317 -12.08 -4.05 36.59
CA PHE A 317 -11.08 -4.54 35.64
C PHE A 317 -11.68 -5.19 34.38
N PRO A 318 -12.58 -6.19 34.44
CA PRO A 318 -13.18 -6.78 33.26
C PRO A 318 -14.00 -5.75 32.47
N LEU A 319 -14.66 -4.80 33.12
CA LEU A 319 -15.38 -3.72 32.42
C LEU A 319 -14.43 -2.80 31.67
N LEU A 320 -13.27 -2.46 32.25
CA LEU A 320 -12.23 -1.68 31.58
C LEU A 320 -11.65 -2.45 30.38
N VAL A 321 -11.34 -3.74 30.54
CA VAL A 321 -10.85 -4.60 29.45
C VAL A 321 -11.84 -4.58 28.30
N VAL A 322 -13.11 -4.91 28.57
CA VAL A 322 -14.15 -4.95 27.54
C VAL A 322 -14.34 -3.56 26.90
N GLY A 323 -14.39 -2.51 27.71
CA GLY A 323 -14.58 -1.13 27.22
C GLY A 323 -13.44 -0.67 26.30
N ILE A 324 -12.19 -0.90 26.69
CA ILE A 324 -11.01 -0.49 25.91
C ILE A 324 -10.92 -1.30 24.62
N PHE A 325 -11.10 -2.62 24.69
CA PHE A 325 -11.02 -3.47 23.51
C PHE A 325 -12.17 -3.17 22.54
N ALA A 326 -13.38 -2.99 23.04
CA ALA A 326 -14.52 -2.57 22.21
C ALA A 326 -14.28 -1.20 21.55
N PHE A 327 -13.75 -0.22 22.29
CA PHE A 327 -13.42 1.10 21.75
C PHE A 327 -12.44 1.02 20.57
N PHE A 328 -11.39 0.21 20.67
CA PHE A 328 -10.43 0.04 19.56
C PHE A 328 -11.01 -0.73 18.38
N LEU A 329 -11.84 -1.75 18.65
CA LEU A 329 -12.46 -2.53 17.56
C LEU A 329 -13.57 -1.75 16.83
N LEU A 330 -14.34 -0.91 17.53
CA LEU A 330 -15.36 -0.07 16.90
C LEU A 330 -14.77 1.11 16.10
N GLY A 331 -13.51 1.47 16.34
CA GLY A 331 -12.78 2.50 15.61
C GLY A 331 -12.13 2.03 14.31
N VAL A 332 -12.28 0.75 13.94
CA VAL A 332 -11.77 0.14 12.70
C VAL A 332 -12.76 0.32 11.55
#